data_17d952e515ba245f00570c219b93c67a
#
_entry.id   17d952e515ba245f00570c219b93c67a
#
_cell.length_a   1.000
_cell.length_b   1.000
_cell.length_c   1.000
_cell.angle_alpha   90.00
_cell.angle_beta   90.00
_cell.angle_gamma   90.00
#
_symmetry.space_group_name_H-M   'P 1'
#
loop_
_entity.id
_entity.type
_entity.pdbx_description
1 polymer ?
#
loop_
_entity_poly.entity_id
_entity_poly.type
_entity_poly.pdbx_seq_one_letter_code
_entity_poly.pdbx_strand_id
1 'polypeptide(L)'
;MAERVLMKGNEAIAEAAIRAGCRHYFGYPITPQTEIAAYMAKKMPKIGGVFLQAESEIASINMVYGAAATGMRVMTSSSSPGISLKSEGLSYIAGSDVPAFVVNVQRGGPGLGGIQPSQSDYFQATKGGGHGDYRMIVLAPASVQEMASLTIKGFNLADKYNMTAMILADGTIGQMMEPISFEDAEIEVYEKPWALTGTEGKRTHNIVNSLYLQPDKLEQKNFERFERYALVEENEPMWEEYMMEDAEICVVAFGIASRVAKNAVVAARAEGIKVGLIRPITLWPFPSNALRAAADKVKAFVSVELNMGQMIEDIRLATECKRPVTLCNRSGGMIPSPEQVLESIRAAQKGE
;
A
#
# COMPACT_ATOMS: atom_id res chain seq x y z
N MET A 1 -5.90 -0.38 -30.41
CA MET A 1 -5.33 0.45 -29.33
C MET A 1 -6.31 0.36 -28.18
N ALA A 2 -5.81 0.07 -26.98
CA ALA A 2 -6.61 0.04 -25.76
C ALA A 2 -7.38 1.35 -25.58
N GLU A 3 -8.65 1.27 -25.20
CA GLU A 3 -9.45 2.47 -24.88
C GLU A 3 -8.87 3.11 -23.60
N ARG A 4 -8.40 4.35 -23.72
CA ARG A 4 -7.89 5.11 -22.58
C ARG A 4 -8.94 6.09 -22.08
N VAL A 5 -9.13 6.10 -20.77
CA VAL A 5 -10.08 7.00 -20.09
C VAL A 5 -9.29 7.96 -19.19
N LEU A 6 -9.59 9.25 -19.26
CA LEU A 6 -9.01 10.24 -18.36
C LEU A 6 -9.73 10.16 -17.01
N MET A 7 -8.98 9.80 -15.95
CA MET A 7 -9.54 9.62 -14.61
C MET A 7 -8.63 10.22 -13.53
N LYS A 8 -9.24 10.66 -12.41
CA LYS A 8 -8.50 10.94 -11.18
C LYS A 8 -8.00 9.64 -10.53
N GLY A 9 -6.87 9.70 -9.82
CA GLY A 9 -6.33 8.54 -9.11
C GLY A 9 -7.32 7.90 -8.14
N ASN A 10 -8.03 8.71 -7.35
CA ASN A 10 -9.07 8.21 -6.44
C ASN A 10 -10.21 7.49 -7.19
N GLU A 11 -10.68 8.04 -8.32
CA GLU A 11 -11.71 7.38 -9.13
C GLU A 11 -11.20 6.11 -9.80
N ALA A 12 -9.94 6.08 -10.21
CA ALA A 12 -9.29 4.92 -10.81
C ALA A 12 -9.24 3.73 -9.84
N ILE A 13 -8.93 3.97 -8.55
CA ILE A 13 -9.02 2.94 -7.50
C ILE A 13 -10.45 2.39 -7.41
N ALA A 14 -11.46 3.27 -7.35
CA ALA A 14 -12.84 2.84 -7.20
C ALA A 14 -13.34 2.01 -8.39
N GLU A 15 -13.06 2.45 -9.63
CA GLU A 15 -13.42 1.69 -10.83
C GLU A 15 -12.65 0.36 -10.90
N ALA A 16 -11.35 0.36 -10.58
CA ALA A 16 -10.53 -0.84 -10.54
C ALA A 16 -11.05 -1.87 -9.53
N ALA A 17 -11.46 -1.42 -8.34
CA ALA A 17 -12.07 -2.28 -7.33
C ALA A 17 -13.36 -2.95 -7.84
N ILE A 18 -14.23 -2.18 -8.51
CA ILE A 18 -15.45 -2.71 -9.13
C ILE A 18 -15.10 -3.76 -10.17
N ARG A 19 -14.12 -3.50 -11.03
CA ARG A 19 -13.64 -4.45 -12.05
C ARG A 19 -13.00 -5.68 -11.42
N ALA A 20 -12.28 -5.52 -10.31
CA ALA A 20 -11.77 -6.63 -9.51
C ALA A 20 -12.86 -7.47 -8.82
N GLY A 21 -14.14 -7.19 -9.06
CA GLY A 21 -15.24 -7.96 -8.46
C GLY A 21 -15.65 -7.51 -7.06
N CYS A 22 -15.13 -6.38 -6.56
CA CYS A 22 -15.63 -5.79 -5.32
C CYS A 22 -17.09 -5.36 -5.48
N ARG A 23 -17.95 -5.84 -4.59
CA ARG A 23 -19.38 -5.52 -4.56
C ARG A 23 -19.83 -4.95 -3.22
N HIS A 24 -18.91 -4.77 -2.27
CA HIS A 24 -19.20 -4.25 -0.95
C HIS A 24 -18.22 -3.15 -0.59
N TYR A 25 -18.72 -1.95 -0.36
CA TYR A 25 -17.96 -0.81 0.11
C TYR A 25 -18.60 -0.24 1.38
N PHE A 26 -17.79 -0.15 2.43
CA PHE A 26 -18.18 0.48 3.70
C PHE A 26 -17.15 1.54 4.05
N GLY A 27 -17.57 2.79 4.22
CA GLY A 27 -16.64 3.88 4.46
C GLY A 27 -17.23 5.02 5.27
N TYR A 28 -16.36 5.95 5.67
CA TYR A 28 -16.71 7.21 6.28
C TYR A 28 -15.98 8.34 5.54
N PRO A 29 -16.62 9.48 5.25
CA PRO A 29 -16.03 10.53 4.44
C PRO A 29 -14.87 11.21 5.17
N ILE A 30 -13.74 11.31 4.47
CA ILE A 30 -12.54 12.01 4.92
C ILE A 30 -11.71 12.49 3.71
N THR A 31 -11.14 13.70 3.80
CA THR A 31 -10.23 14.24 2.79
C THR A 31 -8.82 13.66 2.99
N PRO A 32 -8.07 13.29 1.90
CA PRO A 32 -8.32 13.57 0.49
C PRO A 32 -8.86 12.38 -0.33
N GLN A 33 -9.53 11.39 0.26
CA GLN A 33 -10.04 10.20 -0.45
C GLN A 33 -11.52 10.31 -0.90
N THR A 34 -12.15 11.46 -0.75
CA THR A 34 -13.60 11.67 -0.91
C THR A 34 -14.15 11.16 -2.24
N GLU A 35 -13.41 11.26 -3.34
CA GLU A 35 -13.85 10.82 -4.66
C GLU A 35 -14.01 9.29 -4.73
N ILE A 36 -13.27 8.50 -3.94
CA ILE A 36 -13.45 7.04 -3.88
C ILE A 36 -14.87 6.74 -3.40
N ALA A 37 -15.26 7.30 -2.25
CA ALA A 37 -16.59 7.10 -1.68
C ALA A 37 -17.70 7.61 -2.60
N ALA A 38 -17.52 8.81 -3.22
CA ALA A 38 -18.48 9.38 -4.14
C ALA A 38 -18.67 8.50 -5.39
N TYR A 39 -17.57 7.96 -5.94
CA TYR A 39 -17.62 7.06 -7.09
C TYR A 39 -18.35 5.76 -6.74
N MET A 40 -18.03 5.15 -5.60
CA MET A 40 -18.68 3.95 -5.11
C MET A 40 -20.18 4.15 -4.85
N ALA A 41 -20.57 5.28 -4.24
CA ALA A 41 -21.98 5.63 -4.01
C ALA A 41 -22.78 5.73 -5.33
N LYS A 42 -22.14 6.24 -6.38
CA LYS A 42 -22.76 6.39 -7.71
C LYS A 42 -22.88 5.06 -8.47
N LYS A 43 -21.89 4.18 -8.31
CA LYS A 43 -21.75 2.98 -9.15
C LYS A 43 -22.32 1.71 -8.50
N MET A 44 -22.09 1.47 -7.23
CA MET A 44 -22.50 0.24 -6.54
C MET A 44 -23.98 -0.11 -6.70
N PRO A 45 -24.94 0.84 -6.52
CA PRO A 45 -26.37 0.51 -6.69
C PRO A 45 -26.72 0.07 -8.11
N LYS A 46 -25.97 0.55 -9.14
CA LYS A 46 -26.23 0.24 -10.55
C LYS A 46 -25.76 -1.15 -10.96
N ILE A 47 -24.88 -1.76 -10.20
CA ILE A 47 -24.28 -3.09 -10.47
C ILE A 47 -24.71 -4.15 -9.46
N GLY A 48 -25.73 -3.87 -8.65
CA GLY A 48 -26.19 -4.78 -7.61
C GLY A 48 -25.23 -4.93 -6.43
N GLY A 49 -24.31 -3.96 -6.26
CA GLY A 49 -23.39 -3.91 -5.13
C GLY A 49 -23.95 -3.10 -3.95
N VAL A 50 -23.27 -3.16 -2.83
CA VAL A 50 -23.60 -2.47 -1.59
C VAL A 50 -22.66 -1.32 -1.36
N PHE A 51 -23.20 -0.13 -1.22
CA PHE A 51 -22.51 1.04 -0.68
C PHE A 51 -23.19 1.46 0.61
N LEU A 52 -22.40 1.63 1.68
CA LEU A 52 -22.91 2.16 2.94
C LEU A 52 -21.90 3.15 3.52
N GLN A 53 -22.39 4.35 3.80
CA GLN A 53 -21.66 5.32 4.61
C GLN A 53 -21.99 5.07 6.07
N ALA A 54 -20.99 4.57 6.82
CA ALA A 54 -21.12 4.33 8.25
C ALA A 54 -21.08 5.65 9.04
N GLU A 55 -21.44 5.60 10.31
CA GLU A 55 -21.36 6.75 11.21
C GLU A 55 -19.94 7.06 11.71
N SER A 56 -19.00 6.12 11.49
CA SER A 56 -17.58 6.27 11.87
C SER A 56 -16.69 5.29 11.11
N GLU A 57 -15.38 5.52 11.17
CA GLU A 57 -14.37 4.59 10.64
C GLU A 57 -14.39 3.26 11.42
N ILE A 58 -14.67 3.28 12.72
CA ILE A 58 -14.77 2.08 13.55
C ILE A 58 -15.94 1.22 13.08
N ALA A 59 -17.09 1.81 12.85
CA ALA A 59 -18.24 1.08 12.32
C ALA A 59 -17.96 0.52 10.93
N SER A 60 -17.35 1.32 10.03
CA SER A 60 -17.07 0.88 8.67
C SER A 60 -16.13 -0.31 8.61
N ILE A 61 -15.08 -0.37 9.45
CA ILE A 61 -14.14 -1.51 9.44
C ILE A 61 -14.77 -2.78 10.00
N ASN A 62 -15.68 -2.67 10.98
CA ASN A 62 -16.43 -3.82 11.48
C ASN A 62 -17.42 -4.37 10.44
N MET A 63 -18.03 -3.49 9.62
CA MET A 63 -18.84 -3.91 8.48
C MET A 63 -18.01 -4.62 7.42
N VAL A 64 -16.78 -4.11 7.14
CA VAL A 64 -15.81 -4.78 6.26
C VAL A 64 -15.47 -6.17 6.78
N TYR A 65 -15.19 -6.30 8.07
CA TYR A 65 -14.91 -7.59 8.71
C TYR A 65 -16.05 -8.59 8.51
N GLY A 66 -17.28 -8.17 8.80
CA GLY A 66 -18.46 -9.01 8.61
C GLY A 66 -18.66 -9.46 7.16
N ALA A 67 -18.51 -8.55 6.19
CA ALA A 67 -18.62 -8.88 4.76
C ALA A 67 -17.46 -9.77 4.29
N ALA A 68 -16.22 -9.50 4.71
CA ALA A 68 -15.06 -10.33 4.40
C ALA A 68 -15.25 -11.78 4.88
N ALA A 69 -15.81 -11.96 6.07
CA ALA A 69 -16.09 -13.28 6.63
C ALA A 69 -17.06 -14.13 5.78
N THR A 70 -17.88 -13.50 4.93
CA THR A 70 -18.73 -14.22 3.96
C THR A 70 -17.99 -14.61 2.67
N GLY A 71 -16.70 -14.32 2.56
CA GLY A 71 -15.90 -14.62 1.37
C GLY A 71 -16.03 -13.60 0.23
N MET A 72 -16.80 -12.54 0.41
CA MET A 72 -16.99 -11.50 -0.61
C MET A 72 -15.78 -10.57 -0.69
N ARG A 73 -15.44 -10.09 -1.91
CA ARG A 73 -14.51 -8.98 -2.08
C ARG A 73 -15.14 -7.70 -1.54
N VAL A 74 -14.51 -7.13 -0.54
CA VAL A 74 -14.97 -5.95 0.19
C VAL A 74 -13.83 -4.95 0.34
N MET A 75 -14.15 -3.67 0.32
CA MET A 75 -13.19 -2.62 0.57
C MET A 75 -13.69 -1.51 1.49
N THR A 76 -12.73 -0.83 2.08
CA THR A 76 -12.90 0.48 2.70
C THR A 76 -11.79 1.42 2.26
N SER A 77 -12.05 2.71 2.28
CA SER A 77 -11.04 3.73 2.10
C SER A 77 -11.08 4.75 3.24
N SER A 78 -9.93 5.34 3.52
CA SER A 78 -9.79 6.39 4.52
C SER A 78 -8.53 7.22 4.28
N SER A 79 -8.17 8.05 5.21
CA SER A 79 -6.95 8.85 5.25
C SER A 79 -6.41 8.84 6.67
N SER A 80 -5.12 8.73 6.82
CA SER A 80 -4.30 8.82 8.04
C SER A 80 -5.04 8.72 9.40
N PRO A 81 -5.71 9.75 9.95
CA PRO A 81 -6.39 9.63 11.25
C PRO A 81 -7.57 8.63 11.21
N GLY A 82 -8.25 8.47 10.07
CA GLY A 82 -9.31 7.48 9.94
C GLY A 82 -8.77 6.04 9.86
N ILE A 83 -7.57 5.82 9.33
CA ILE A 83 -6.88 4.52 9.41
C ILE A 83 -6.51 4.20 10.85
N SER A 84 -6.09 5.19 11.64
CA SER A 84 -5.84 5.01 13.08
C SER A 84 -7.09 4.47 13.80
N LEU A 85 -8.29 5.00 13.49
CA LEU A 85 -9.55 4.51 14.05
C LEU A 85 -9.93 3.09 13.56
N LYS A 86 -9.40 2.65 12.43
CA LYS A 86 -9.64 1.30 11.90
C LYS A 86 -8.65 0.24 12.44
N SER A 87 -7.62 0.63 13.15
CA SER A 87 -6.49 -0.23 13.53
C SER A 87 -6.90 -1.47 14.33
N GLU A 88 -7.85 -1.34 15.27
CA GLU A 88 -8.40 -2.48 16.01
C GLU A 88 -9.11 -3.48 15.08
N GLY A 89 -9.99 -2.98 14.20
CA GLY A 89 -10.69 -3.82 13.24
C GLY A 89 -9.77 -4.50 12.24
N LEU A 90 -8.68 -3.85 11.82
CA LEU A 90 -7.63 -4.46 10.99
C LEU A 90 -6.94 -5.63 11.71
N SER A 91 -6.68 -5.47 13.01
CA SER A 91 -6.15 -6.56 13.84
C SER A 91 -7.14 -7.75 13.92
N TYR A 92 -8.45 -7.49 14.06
CA TYR A 92 -9.47 -8.55 14.08
C TYR A 92 -9.59 -9.27 12.74
N ILE A 93 -9.53 -8.54 11.63
CA ILE A 93 -9.52 -9.11 10.27
C ILE A 93 -8.32 -10.04 10.10
N ALA A 94 -7.13 -9.57 10.50
CA ALA A 94 -5.90 -10.37 10.46
C ALA A 94 -5.96 -11.58 11.39
N GLY A 95 -6.49 -11.41 12.61
CA GLY A 95 -6.68 -12.49 13.60
C GLY A 95 -7.65 -13.57 13.14
N SER A 96 -8.54 -13.24 12.21
CA SER A 96 -9.53 -14.17 11.62
C SER A 96 -9.09 -14.76 10.29
N ASP A 97 -7.93 -14.39 9.77
CA ASP A 97 -7.37 -14.83 8.48
C ASP A 97 -8.34 -14.64 7.29
N VAL A 98 -9.03 -13.49 7.24
CA VAL A 98 -9.95 -13.16 6.15
C VAL A 98 -9.38 -12.06 5.26
N PRO A 99 -9.62 -12.12 3.92
CA PRO A 99 -9.14 -11.10 3.00
C PRO A 99 -9.99 -9.83 3.08
N ALA A 100 -9.33 -8.68 3.10
CA ALA A 100 -9.97 -7.37 2.98
C ALA A 100 -9.10 -6.42 2.17
N PHE A 101 -9.71 -5.40 1.58
CA PHE A 101 -8.97 -4.39 0.83
C PHE A 101 -9.16 -3.01 1.46
N VAL A 102 -8.04 -2.34 1.73
CA VAL A 102 -8.00 -1.05 2.39
C VAL A 102 -7.29 -0.03 1.52
N VAL A 103 -7.78 1.18 1.46
CA VAL A 103 -7.09 2.30 0.80
C VAL A 103 -6.80 3.38 1.83
N ASN A 104 -5.53 3.72 1.97
CA ASN A 104 -5.08 4.89 2.72
C ASN A 104 -4.53 5.93 1.75
N VAL A 105 -5.27 7.03 1.56
CA VAL A 105 -4.76 8.21 0.86
C VAL A 105 -4.20 9.14 1.92
N GLN A 106 -2.88 9.07 2.11
CA GLN A 106 -2.18 9.73 3.21
C GLN A 106 -2.26 11.26 3.15
N ARG A 107 -2.34 11.85 4.32
CA ARG A 107 -2.26 13.30 4.53
C ARG A 107 -1.33 13.65 5.70
N GLY A 108 -0.90 14.92 5.75
CA GLY A 108 0.03 15.38 6.77
C GLY A 108 -0.52 15.30 8.19
N GLY A 109 0.26 14.70 9.09
CA GLY A 109 0.06 14.61 10.53
C GLY A 109 1.28 15.17 11.28
N PRO A 110 1.38 14.97 12.60
CA PRO A 110 0.47 14.24 13.51
C PRO A 110 -0.80 15.02 13.88
N GLY A 111 -1.71 14.33 14.60
CA GLY A 111 -2.97 14.89 15.04
C GLY A 111 -3.97 15.08 13.89
N LEU A 112 -4.79 16.13 13.95
CA LEU A 112 -5.69 16.46 12.84
C LEU A 112 -4.91 16.82 11.57
N GLY A 113 -3.74 17.42 11.73
CA GLY A 113 -2.79 17.75 10.67
C GLY A 113 -3.36 18.64 9.57
N GLY A 114 -2.94 18.35 8.35
CA GLY A 114 -3.41 19.02 7.14
C GLY A 114 -4.00 18.03 6.14
N ILE A 115 -4.51 18.54 5.01
CA ILE A 115 -5.06 17.72 3.92
C ILE A 115 -4.06 17.48 2.79
N GLN A 116 -2.87 18.05 2.92
CA GLN A 116 -1.80 17.97 1.93
C GLN A 116 -1.12 16.58 1.92
N PRO A 117 -0.49 16.17 0.81
CA PRO A 117 0.09 14.84 0.65
C PRO A 117 1.18 14.55 1.68
N SER A 118 1.28 13.30 2.09
CA SER A 118 2.27 12.82 3.04
C SER A 118 2.63 11.35 2.78
N GLN A 119 3.73 10.88 3.35
CA GLN A 119 4.13 9.48 3.42
C GLN A 119 4.43 9.07 4.88
N SER A 120 3.81 9.77 5.85
CA SER A 120 4.10 9.57 7.28
C SER A 120 3.39 8.37 7.90
N ASP A 121 2.52 7.67 7.16
CA ASP A 121 1.86 6.46 7.63
C ASP A 121 2.60 5.17 7.22
N TYR A 122 3.85 5.30 6.73
CA TYR A 122 4.65 4.16 6.32
C TYR A 122 4.80 3.13 7.44
N PHE A 123 5.20 3.55 8.64
CA PHE A 123 5.30 2.62 9.78
C PHE A 123 3.96 2.05 10.19
N GLN A 124 2.90 2.85 10.22
CA GLN A 124 1.56 2.38 10.52
C GLN A 124 1.14 1.25 9.57
N ALA A 125 1.43 1.40 8.27
CA ALA A 125 1.06 0.42 7.26
C ALA A 125 1.96 -0.83 7.28
N THR A 126 3.27 -0.68 7.47
CA THR A 126 4.26 -1.74 7.28
C THR A 126 4.71 -2.42 8.56
N LYS A 127 4.61 -1.76 9.72
CA LYS A 127 5.06 -2.29 11.02
C LYS A 127 3.89 -2.74 11.93
N GLY A 128 2.66 -2.70 11.42
CA GLY A 128 1.45 -3.06 12.15
C GLY A 128 0.81 -1.86 12.84
N GLY A 129 -0.30 -1.36 12.28
CA GLY A 129 -1.02 -0.19 12.79
C GLY A 129 -1.94 -0.49 13.98
N GLY A 130 -2.27 -1.77 14.23
CA GLY A 130 -3.05 -2.23 15.36
C GLY A 130 -2.21 -3.11 16.31
N HIS A 131 -2.87 -3.89 17.15
CA HIS A 131 -2.22 -4.79 18.11
C HIS A 131 -2.05 -6.20 17.54
N GLY A 132 -1.10 -6.94 18.10
CA GLY A 132 -0.82 -8.33 17.77
C GLY A 132 0.20 -8.50 16.64
N ASP A 133 0.56 -9.77 16.43
CA ASP A 133 1.56 -10.15 15.44
C ASP A 133 0.92 -10.36 14.06
N TYR A 134 0.79 -9.27 13.28
CA TYR A 134 0.27 -9.36 11.92
C TYR A 134 0.97 -8.44 10.92
N ARG A 135 0.77 -8.71 9.65
CA ARG A 135 1.24 -7.93 8.50
C ARG A 135 0.09 -7.71 7.52
N MET A 136 0.22 -6.68 6.71
CA MET A 136 -0.64 -6.42 5.54
C MET A 136 0.23 -6.31 4.30
N ILE A 137 -0.30 -6.71 3.15
CA ILE A 137 0.36 -6.42 1.86
C ILE A 137 0.16 -4.94 1.58
N VAL A 138 1.24 -4.18 1.42
CA VAL A 138 1.18 -2.73 1.24
C VAL A 138 1.77 -2.36 -0.11
N LEU A 139 0.93 -1.77 -0.97
CA LEU A 139 1.24 -1.40 -2.35
C LEU A 139 1.27 0.12 -2.50
N ALA A 140 2.33 0.66 -3.08
CA ALA A 140 2.57 2.10 -3.23
C ALA A 140 2.59 2.51 -4.71
N PRO A 141 1.46 2.94 -5.28
CA PRO A 141 1.39 3.42 -6.65
C PRO A 141 2.15 4.74 -6.82
N ALA A 142 2.74 4.95 -8.00
CA ALA A 142 3.38 6.21 -8.40
C ALA A 142 2.71 6.89 -9.60
N SER A 143 1.61 6.34 -10.13
CA SER A 143 0.82 6.89 -11.22
C SER A 143 -0.66 6.53 -11.09
N VAL A 144 -1.52 7.21 -11.85
CA VAL A 144 -2.96 6.87 -11.88
C VAL A 144 -3.18 5.50 -12.51
N GLN A 145 -2.37 5.10 -13.48
CA GLN A 145 -2.42 3.74 -14.03
C GLN A 145 -2.11 2.70 -12.94
N GLU A 146 -1.10 2.94 -12.12
CA GLU A 146 -0.76 2.03 -11.01
C GLU A 146 -1.81 2.05 -9.89
N MET A 147 -2.49 3.17 -9.65
CA MET A 147 -3.66 3.21 -8.74
C MET A 147 -4.71 2.17 -9.17
N ALA A 148 -4.93 2.02 -10.48
CA ALA A 148 -5.86 1.01 -11.00
C ALA A 148 -5.28 -0.41 -10.96
N SER A 149 -4.11 -0.64 -11.55
CA SER A 149 -3.54 -1.98 -11.70
C SER A 149 -3.16 -2.61 -10.36
N LEU A 150 -2.58 -1.84 -9.44
CA LEU A 150 -2.24 -2.33 -8.10
C LEU A 150 -3.47 -2.56 -7.22
N THR A 151 -4.59 -1.84 -7.46
CA THR A 151 -5.87 -2.15 -6.79
C THR A 151 -6.35 -3.55 -7.16
N ILE A 152 -6.35 -3.92 -8.45
CA ILE A 152 -6.77 -5.25 -8.88
C ILE A 152 -5.80 -6.32 -8.36
N LYS A 153 -4.49 -6.08 -8.49
CA LYS A 153 -3.47 -6.97 -7.93
C LYS A 153 -3.63 -7.15 -6.42
N GLY A 154 -3.91 -6.09 -5.69
CA GLY A 154 -4.11 -6.12 -4.24
C GLY A 154 -5.31 -6.99 -3.83
N PHE A 155 -6.43 -6.95 -4.55
CA PHE A 155 -7.55 -7.87 -4.32
C PHE A 155 -7.17 -9.33 -4.57
N ASN A 156 -6.43 -9.61 -5.65
CA ASN A 156 -5.96 -10.95 -5.95
C ASN A 156 -5.02 -11.48 -4.87
N LEU A 157 -4.06 -10.66 -4.44
CA LEU A 157 -3.12 -11.02 -3.37
C LEU A 157 -3.83 -11.22 -2.01
N ALA A 158 -4.82 -10.36 -1.69
CA ALA A 158 -5.60 -10.51 -0.47
C ALA A 158 -6.32 -11.86 -0.44
N ASP A 159 -6.98 -12.23 -1.53
CA ASP A 159 -7.67 -13.51 -1.67
C ASP A 159 -6.69 -14.70 -1.66
N LYS A 160 -5.57 -14.60 -2.42
CA LYS A 160 -4.55 -15.65 -2.52
C LYS A 160 -3.97 -16.04 -1.15
N TYR A 161 -3.72 -15.04 -0.32
CA TYR A 161 -3.06 -15.25 0.97
C TYR A 161 -3.98 -15.12 2.19
N ASN A 162 -5.30 -14.94 2.00
CA ASN A 162 -6.27 -14.71 3.08
C ASN A 162 -5.77 -13.66 4.08
N MET A 163 -5.43 -12.47 3.59
CA MET A 163 -4.93 -11.37 4.42
C MET A 163 -5.35 -10.01 3.86
N THR A 164 -5.20 -8.98 4.65
CA THR A 164 -5.48 -7.61 4.20
C THR A 164 -4.43 -7.15 3.22
N ALA A 165 -4.87 -6.56 2.09
CA ALA A 165 -4.02 -5.75 1.22
C ALA A 165 -4.41 -4.27 1.30
N MET A 166 -3.42 -3.39 1.23
CA MET A 166 -3.59 -1.95 1.33
C MET A 166 -2.93 -1.24 0.15
N ILE A 167 -3.65 -0.29 -0.47
CA ILE A 167 -3.03 0.78 -1.25
C ILE A 167 -2.63 1.89 -0.27
N LEU A 168 -1.34 2.20 -0.25
CA LEU A 168 -0.78 3.33 0.48
C LEU A 168 -0.40 4.42 -0.53
N ALA A 169 -1.35 5.30 -0.83
CA ALA A 169 -1.20 6.41 -1.76
C ALA A 169 -1.04 7.74 -1.03
N ASP A 170 -0.74 8.79 -1.76
CA ASP A 170 -0.75 10.16 -1.27
C ASP A 170 -1.81 11.00 -1.98
N GLY A 171 -2.17 12.14 -1.37
CA GLY A 171 -3.20 13.03 -1.91
C GLY A 171 -2.87 13.62 -3.28
N THR A 172 -1.58 13.72 -3.66
CA THR A 172 -1.19 14.25 -4.98
C THR A 172 -1.61 13.26 -6.07
N ILE A 173 -1.20 11.99 -5.96
CA ILE A 173 -1.56 10.97 -6.97
C ILE A 173 -3.07 10.73 -6.96
N GLY A 174 -3.71 10.77 -5.77
CA GLY A 174 -5.16 10.65 -5.67
C GLY A 174 -5.94 11.70 -6.44
N GLN A 175 -5.45 12.93 -6.52
CA GLN A 175 -6.08 14.05 -7.22
C GLN A 175 -5.58 14.24 -8.67
N MET A 176 -4.43 13.67 -9.04
CA MET A 176 -3.93 13.74 -10.42
C MET A 176 -4.87 13.09 -11.40
N MET A 177 -4.93 13.64 -12.62
CA MET A 177 -5.66 13.07 -13.75
C MET A 177 -4.66 12.58 -14.81
N GLU A 178 -4.75 11.31 -15.17
CA GLU A 178 -3.95 10.71 -16.24
C GLU A 178 -4.85 9.82 -17.12
N PRO A 179 -4.50 9.63 -18.41
CA PRO A 179 -5.17 8.66 -19.26
C PRO A 179 -4.76 7.24 -18.88
N ILE A 180 -5.70 6.38 -18.48
CA ILE A 180 -5.48 5.01 -18.02
C ILE A 180 -6.26 4.00 -18.88
N SER A 181 -5.81 2.74 -18.84
CA SER A 181 -6.48 1.58 -19.43
C SER A 181 -6.75 0.51 -18.35
N PHE A 182 -7.80 -0.29 -18.54
CA PHE A 182 -8.15 -1.41 -17.67
C PHE A 182 -8.02 -2.76 -18.38
N GLU A 183 -7.46 -2.82 -19.59
CA GLU A 183 -7.47 -4.03 -20.43
C GLU A 183 -6.55 -5.15 -19.93
N ASP A 184 -5.49 -4.80 -19.22
CA ASP A 184 -4.47 -5.76 -18.77
C ASP A 184 -4.72 -6.33 -17.36
N ALA A 185 -5.92 -6.15 -16.83
CA ALA A 185 -6.23 -6.51 -15.46
C ALA A 185 -6.79 -7.93 -15.37
N GLU A 186 -5.94 -8.88 -15.05
CA GLU A 186 -6.34 -10.25 -14.77
C GLU A 186 -7.01 -10.38 -13.40
N ILE A 187 -8.22 -10.92 -13.37
CA ILE A 187 -8.97 -11.15 -12.14
C ILE A 187 -8.82 -12.63 -11.78
N GLU A 188 -8.11 -12.90 -10.70
CA GLU A 188 -7.93 -14.22 -10.17
C GLU A 188 -9.09 -14.57 -9.21
N VAL A 189 -9.59 -15.79 -9.27
CA VAL A 189 -10.65 -16.28 -8.39
C VAL A 189 -10.10 -17.42 -7.53
N TYR A 190 -10.23 -17.28 -6.22
CA TYR A 190 -9.79 -18.27 -5.25
C TYR A 190 -10.98 -18.87 -4.52
N GLU A 191 -10.94 -20.17 -4.27
CA GLU A 191 -11.93 -20.85 -3.45
C GLU A 191 -11.79 -20.41 -1.98
N LYS A 192 -12.94 -20.20 -1.32
CA LYS A 192 -13.02 -19.75 0.07
C LYS A 192 -13.86 -20.71 0.90
N PRO A 193 -13.41 -21.95 1.12
CA PRO A 193 -14.19 -22.99 1.82
C PRO A 193 -14.49 -22.62 3.27
N TRP A 194 -13.74 -21.69 3.84
CA TRP A 194 -13.90 -21.15 5.20
C TRP A 194 -15.04 -20.11 5.31
N ALA A 195 -15.57 -19.61 4.20
CA ALA A 195 -16.53 -18.51 4.18
C ALA A 195 -17.88 -18.85 4.84
N LEU A 196 -18.48 -17.84 5.48
CA LEU A 196 -19.79 -17.96 6.15
C LEU A 196 -20.94 -17.84 5.14
N THR A 197 -21.10 -18.86 4.30
CA THR A 197 -22.11 -18.90 3.22
C THR A 197 -23.34 -19.76 3.56
N GLY A 198 -23.49 -20.15 4.84
CA GLY A 198 -24.49 -21.13 5.25
C GLY A 198 -24.05 -22.58 4.97
N THR A 199 -24.80 -23.53 5.49
CA THR A 199 -24.49 -24.98 5.38
C THR A 199 -25.31 -25.68 4.30
N GLU A 200 -26.47 -25.15 3.96
CA GLU A 200 -27.48 -25.79 3.08
C GLU A 200 -27.77 -27.26 3.47
N GLY A 201 -27.47 -27.65 4.71
CA GLY A 201 -27.57 -29.03 5.16
C GLY A 201 -26.52 -29.99 4.60
N LYS A 202 -25.52 -29.49 3.85
CA LYS A 202 -24.52 -30.31 3.15
C LYS A 202 -23.17 -30.40 3.88
N ARG A 203 -22.92 -29.53 4.84
CA ARG A 203 -21.67 -29.47 5.64
C ARG A 203 -21.90 -28.97 7.06
N THR A 204 -20.90 -29.07 7.92
CA THR A 204 -20.87 -28.38 9.19
C THR A 204 -20.72 -26.86 8.98
N HIS A 205 -21.12 -26.04 9.97
CA HIS A 205 -20.96 -24.60 9.88
C HIS A 205 -19.48 -24.19 10.02
N ASN A 206 -19.08 -23.17 9.28
CA ASN A 206 -17.76 -22.52 9.44
C ASN A 206 -17.81 -21.56 10.63
N ILE A 207 -16.65 -21.35 11.23
CA ILE A 207 -16.45 -20.37 12.31
C ILE A 207 -15.34 -19.42 11.85
N VAL A 208 -15.66 -18.14 11.82
CA VAL A 208 -14.70 -17.06 11.55
C VAL A 208 -14.70 -16.15 12.77
N ASN A 209 -13.61 -16.15 13.51
CA ASN A 209 -13.45 -15.31 14.71
C ASN A 209 -11.96 -15.06 14.99
N SER A 210 -11.68 -14.06 15.82
CA SER A 210 -10.33 -13.72 16.29
C SER A 210 -10.11 -13.98 17.78
N LEU A 211 -11.06 -14.64 18.45
CA LEU A 211 -11.00 -14.92 19.88
C LEU A 211 -10.41 -16.30 20.13
N TYR A 212 -9.26 -16.37 20.76
CA TYR A 212 -8.58 -17.59 21.19
C TYR A 212 -8.24 -17.47 22.67
N LEU A 213 -9.03 -18.10 23.55
CA LEU A 213 -8.83 -18.05 25.01
C LEU A 213 -7.72 -19.00 25.49
N GLN A 214 -7.31 -19.96 24.65
CA GLN A 214 -6.26 -20.91 24.94
C GLN A 214 -4.95 -20.38 24.34
N PRO A 215 -3.94 -20.07 25.18
CA PRO A 215 -2.68 -19.46 24.71
C PRO A 215 -1.94 -20.28 23.67
N ASP A 216 -1.90 -21.59 23.83
CA ASP A 216 -1.28 -22.55 22.91
C ASP A 216 -1.92 -22.52 21.52
N LYS A 217 -3.24 -22.39 21.45
CA LYS A 217 -3.96 -22.26 20.18
C LYS A 217 -3.69 -20.93 19.50
N LEU A 218 -3.63 -19.84 20.26
CA LEU A 218 -3.30 -18.53 19.70
C LEU A 218 -1.86 -18.51 19.18
N GLU A 219 -0.93 -19.08 19.94
CA GLU A 219 0.46 -19.22 19.51
C GLU A 219 0.57 -20.01 18.20
N GLN A 220 -0.07 -21.18 18.13
CA GLN A 220 -0.10 -21.99 16.90
C GLN A 220 -0.63 -21.19 15.70
N LYS A 221 -1.73 -20.44 15.89
CA LYS A 221 -2.29 -19.60 14.83
C LYS A 221 -1.34 -18.49 14.38
N ASN A 222 -0.55 -17.93 15.28
CA ASN A 222 0.46 -16.96 14.93
C ASN A 222 1.59 -17.59 14.11
N PHE A 223 2.08 -18.79 14.47
CA PHE A 223 3.08 -19.50 13.66
C PHE A 223 2.55 -19.83 12.26
N GLU A 224 1.35 -20.41 12.13
CA GLU A 224 0.71 -20.71 10.83
C GLU A 224 0.60 -19.43 9.97
N ARG A 225 0.29 -18.28 10.59
CA ARG A 225 0.19 -16.99 9.91
C ARG A 225 1.55 -16.51 9.44
N PHE A 226 2.60 -16.65 10.24
CA PHE A 226 3.96 -16.24 9.88
C PHE A 226 4.59 -17.14 8.82
N GLU A 227 4.26 -18.44 8.77
CA GLU A 227 4.62 -19.30 7.65
C GLU A 227 4.02 -18.77 6.33
N ARG A 228 2.76 -18.35 6.33
CA ARG A 228 2.11 -17.71 5.17
C ARG A 228 2.76 -16.38 4.82
N TYR A 229 3.13 -15.55 5.80
CA TYR A 229 3.83 -14.29 5.57
C TYR A 229 5.21 -14.50 4.94
N ALA A 230 5.94 -15.54 5.34
CA ALA A 230 7.22 -15.90 4.71
C ALA A 230 7.05 -16.19 3.21
N LEU A 231 5.97 -16.88 2.82
CA LEU A 231 5.66 -17.09 1.39
C LEU A 231 5.38 -15.78 0.64
N VAL A 232 4.73 -14.82 1.29
CA VAL A 232 4.50 -13.49 0.70
C VAL A 232 5.83 -12.73 0.56
N GLU A 233 6.68 -12.76 1.58
CA GLU A 233 8.01 -12.13 1.56
C GLU A 233 8.94 -12.72 0.49
N GLU A 234 8.79 -14.01 0.19
CA GLU A 234 9.56 -14.67 -0.85
C GLU A 234 9.07 -14.35 -2.27
N ASN A 235 7.73 -14.34 -2.47
CA ASN A 235 7.16 -14.37 -3.82
C ASN A 235 6.61 -13.04 -4.32
N GLU A 236 6.27 -12.10 -3.46
CA GLU A 236 5.52 -10.90 -3.84
C GLU A 236 6.26 -9.54 -3.71
N PRO A 237 7.57 -9.46 -3.40
CA PRO A 237 8.27 -8.18 -3.46
C PRO A 237 8.27 -7.64 -4.89
N MET A 238 7.90 -6.36 -5.05
CA MET A 238 7.87 -5.68 -6.35
C MET A 238 8.63 -4.36 -6.26
N TRP A 239 9.42 -4.07 -7.29
CA TRP A 239 10.17 -2.81 -7.43
C TRP A 239 10.40 -2.46 -8.89
N GLU A 240 10.78 -1.23 -9.14
CA GLU A 240 11.28 -0.74 -10.42
C GLU A 240 12.72 -0.26 -10.23
N GLU A 241 13.58 -0.61 -11.19
CA GLU A 241 14.94 -0.06 -11.30
C GLU A 241 15.00 0.95 -12.45
N TYR A 242 15.67 2.07 -12.23
CA TYR A 242 15.87 3.08 -13.24
C TYR A 242 17.31 3.55 -13.25
N MET A 243 18.03 3.35 -14.35
CA MET A 243 19.46 3.69 -14.55
C MET A 243 20.38 3.10 -13.47
N MET A 244 20.16 1.82 -13.08
CA MET A 244 20.94 1.14 -12.05
C MET A 244 22.16 0.39 -12.58
N GLU A 245 22.32 0.22 -13.89
CA GLU A 245 23.32 -0.66 -14.52
C GLU A 245 24.76 -0.27 -14.15
N ASP A 246 25.08 1.04 -14.12
CA ASP A 246 26.39 1.61 -13.81
C ASP A 246 26.35 2.57 -12.61
N ALA A 247 25.28 2.52 -11.80
CA ALA A 247 25.07 3.44 -10.70
C ALA A 247 26.11 3.25 -9.58
N GLU A 248 26.68 4.35 -9.11
CA GLU A 248 27.55 4.45 -7.94
C GLU A 248 26.80 5.00 -6.72
N ILE A 249 25.62 5.60 -6.93
CA ILE A 249 24.70 6.09 -5.91
C ILE A 249 23.31 5.52 -6.25
N CYS A 250 22.56 5.06 -5.24
CA CYS A 250 21.21 4.61 -5.39
C CYS A 250 20.26 5.55 -4.64
N VAL A 251 19.33 6.18 -5.35
CA VAL A 251 18.18 6.84 -4.75
C VAL A 251 17.11 5.81 -4.48
N VAL A 252 16.42 5.89 -3.33
CA VAL A 252 15.27 5.03 -3.01
C VAL A 252 14.09 5.92 -2.67
N ALA A 253 12.97 5.73 -3.38
CA ALA A 253 11.77 6.54 -3.18
C ALA A 253 10.52 5.78 -3.66
N PHE A 254 9.36 6.04 -3.05
CA PHE A 254 8.08 5.47 -3.48
C PHE A 254 7.02 6.56 -3.74
N GLY A 255 5.90 6.20 -4.34
CA GLY A 255 4.78 7.12 -4.58
C GLY A 255 5.20 8.37 -5.36
N ILE A 256 4.65 9.52 -4.97
CA ILE A 256 4.98 10.81 -5.63
C ILE A 256 6.46 11.18 -5.46
N ALA A 257 7.10 10.83 -4.34
CA ALA A 257 8.52 11.10 -4.10
C ALA A 257 9.40 10.44 -5.18
N SER A 258 9.04 9.26 -5.68
CA SER A 258 9.79 8.58 -6.74
C SER A 258 9.72 9.32 -8.08
N ARG A 259 8.63 10.00 -8.38
CA ARG A 259 8.50 10.83 -9.61
C ARG A 259 9.43 12.04 -9.53
N VAL A 260 9.50 12.68 -8.37
CA VAL A 260 10.44 13.79 -8.13
C VAL A 260 11.88 13.30 -8.22
N ALA A 261 12.19 12.19 -7.55
CA ALA A 261 13.51 11.58 -7.55
C ALA A 261 13.96 11.18 -8.96
N LYS A 262 13.08 10.66 -9.80
CA LYS A 262 13.39 10.30 -11.20
C LYS A 262 13.88 11.51 -12.01
N ASN A 263 13.25 12.67 -11.84
CA ASN A 263 13.69 13.91 -12.48
C ASN A 263 15.07 14.37 -11.98
N ALA A 264 15.33 14.24 -10.68
CA ALA A 264 16.63 14.57 -10.10
C ALA A 264 17.73 13.61 -10.58
N VAL A 265 17.44 12.32 -10.74
CA VAL A 265 18.36 11.33 -11.31
C VAL A 265 18.75 11.71 -12.74
N VAL A 266 17.78 12.11 -13.58
CA VAL A 266 18.06 12.57 -14.95
C VAL A 266 18.97 13.80 -14.94
N ALA A 267 18.69 14.78 -14.07
CA ALA A 267 19.52 15.99 -13.95
C ALA A 267 20.94 15.66 -13.44
N ALA A 268 21.09 14.80 -12.44
CA ALA A 268 22.39 14.37 -11.93
C ALA A 268 23.21 13.61 -12.99
N ARG A 269 22.55 12.76 -13.79
CA ARG A 269 23.18 12.06 -14.92
C ARG A 269 23.69 13.04 -15.99
N ALA A 270 22.97 14.12 -16.24
CA ALA A 270 23.43 15.18 -17.16
C ALA A 270 24.70 15.91 -16.65
N GLU A 271 24.94 15.89 -15.33
CA GLU A 271 26.17 16.38 -14.69
C GLU A 271 27.29 15.32 -14.64
N GLY A 272 27.08 14.13 -15.18
CA GLY A 272 28.03 13.02 -15.18
C GLY A 272 28.05 12.21 -13.88
N ILE A 273 27.09 12.39 -12.98
CA ILE A 273 26.97 11.62 -11.74
C ILE A 273 26.29 10.27 -12.04
N LYS A 274 26.98 9.16 -11.74
CA LYS A 274 26.45 7.81 -11.91
C LYS A 274 25.48 7.46 -10.79
N VAL A 275 24.23 7.86 -10.95
CA VAL A 275 23.14 7.64 -10.00
C VAL A 275 21.98 6.90 -10.65
N GLY A 276 21.36 5.99 -9.90
CA GLY A 276 20.13 5.30 -10.29
C GLY A 276 19.06 5.39 -9.22
N LEU A 277 17.90 4.85 -9.50
CA LEU A 277 16.75 4.83 -8.59
C LEU A 277 16.23 3.40 -8.46
N ILE A 278 16.01 2.96 -7.23
CA ILE A 278 15.17 1.81 -6.90
C ILE A 278 13.87 2.35 -6.29
N ARG A 279 12.76 2.00 -6.90
CA ARG A 279 11.42 2.38 -6.45
C ARG A 279 10.68 1.15 -5.91
N PRO A 280 10.54 0.99 -4.58
CA PRO A 280 9.64 -0.01 -4.03
C PRO A 280 8.20 0.21 -4.54
N ILE A 281 7.57 -0.84 -5.04
CA ILE A 281 6.14 -0.91 -5.38
C ILE A 281 5.40 -1.57 -4.23
N THR A 282 5.96 -2.64 -3.67
CA THR A 282 5.55 -3.17 -2.37
C THR A 282 6.37 -2.52 -1.26
N LEU A 283 5.69 -2.04 -0.22
CA LEU A 283 6.33 -1.55 1.00
C LEU A 283 6.32 -2.63 2.09
N TRP A 284 5.37 -3.53 2.03
CA TRP A 284 5.44 -4.84 2.65
C TRP A 284 4.78 -5.86 1.68
N PRO A 285 5.47 -6.92 1.30
CA PRO A 285 6.88 -7.23 1.61
C PRO A 285 7.85 -6.22 0.97
N PHE A 286 8.87 -5.81 1.73
CA PHE A 286 9.85 -4.85 1.24
C PHE A 286 10.85 -5.53 0.29
N PRO A 287 11.28 -4.91 -0.83
CA PRO A 287 12.17 -5.53 -1.82
C PRO A 287 13.63 -5.58 -1.34
N SER A 288 13.87 -6.20 -0.18
CA SER A 288 15.16 -6.22 0.50
C SER A 288 16.27 -6.85 -0.35
N ASN A 289 15.95 -7.85 -1.18
CA ASN A 289 16.93 -8.51 -2.05
C ASN A 289 17.49 -7.57 -3.12
N ALA A 290 16.65 -6.70 -3.69
CA ALA A 290 17.10 -5.71 -4.67
C ALA A 290 18.05 -4.68 -4.04
N LEU A 291 17.71 -4.19 -2.85
CA LEU A 291 18.57 -3.23 -2.14
C LEU A 291 19.87 -3.86 -1.65
N ARG A 292 19.84 -5.11 -1.19
CA ARG A 292 21.05 -5.86 -0.82
C ARG A 292 21.99 -6.02 -2.02
N ALA A 293 21.44 -6.41 -3.18
CA ALA A 293 22.23 -6.53 -4.40
C ALA A 293 22.79 -5.17 -4.88
N ALA A 294 22.03 -4.08 -4.72
CA ALA A 294 22.51 -2.73 -4.99
C ALA A 294 23.64 -2.31 -4.04
N ALA A 295 23.58 -2.66 -2.75
CA ALA A 295 24.57 -2.32 -1.74
C ALA A 295 25.98 -2.89 -2.04
N ASP A 296 26.06 -3.98 -2.79
CA ASP A 296 27.33 -4.55 -3.23
C ASP A 296 27.99 -3.73 -4.37
N LYS A 297 27.22 -2.89 -5.07
CA LYS A 297 27.67 -2.12 -6.24
C LYS A 297 27.82 -0.62 -5.95
N VAL A 298 26.87 -0.03 -5.21
CA VAL A 298 26.86 1.42 -4.97
C VAL A 298 27.69 1.82 -3.76
N LYS A 299 28.09 3.09 -3.70
CA LYS A 299 28.86 3.68 -2.59
C LYS A 299 27.95 4.26 -1.49
N ALA A 300 26.76 4.73 -1.86
CA ALA A 300 25.83 5.39 -0.95
C ALA A 300 24.38 5.24 -1.43
N PHE A 301 23.43 5.39 -0.48
CA PHE A 301 22.01 5.49 -0.74
C PHE A 301 21.48 6.87 -0.31
N VAL A 302 20.44 7.34 -1.01
CA VAL A 302 19.67 8.54 -0.67
C VAL A 302 18.20 8.13 -0.57
N SER A 303 17.62 8.11 0.63
CA SER A 303 16.17 7.93 0.81
C SER A 303 15.45 9.25 0.57
N VAL A 304 14.43 9.26 -0.30
CA VAL A 304 13.62 10.45 -0.56
C VAL A 304 12.20 10.21 -0.04
N GLU A 305 11.78 10.97 0.97
CA GLU A 305 10.55 10.70 1.71
C GLU A 305 9.74 11.97 2.03
N LEU A 306 8.41 11.83 2.08
CA LEU A 306 7.49 12.87 2.56
C LEU A 306 7.14 12.66 4.05
N ASN A 307 8.16 12.39 4.87
CA ASN A 307 8.07 12.17 6.31
C ASN A 307 9.42 12.47 6.98
N MET A 308 9.59 12.14 8.24
CA MET A 308 10.83 12.38 9.00
C MET A 308 11.83 11.21 8.98
N GLY A 309 11.72 10.34 7.97
CA GLY A 309 12.60 9.16 7.79
C GLY A 309 12.00 7.91 8.41
N GLN A 310 11.19 7.21 7.64
CA GLN A 310 10.58 5.93 8.03
C GLN A 310 11.08 4.78 7.13
N MET A 311 11.00 4.93 5.80
CA MET A 311 11.52 3.93 4.88
C MET A 311 13.04 3.77 4.97
N ILE A 312 13.76 4.81 5.32
CA ILE A 312 15.22 4.77 5.51
C ILE A 312 15.66 3.68 6.50
N GLU A 313 14.83 3.34 7.49
CA GLU A 313 15.13 2.24 8.43
C GLU A 313 15.11 0.89 7.72
N ASP A 314 14.12 0.64 6.86
CA ASP A 314 14.05 -0.58 6.07
C ASP A 314 15.17 -0.66 5.01
N ILE A 315 15.59 0.47 4.43
CA ILE A 315 16.75 0.52 3.55
C ILE A 315 18.02 0.12 4.32
N ARG A 316 18.23 0.64 5.53
CA ARG A 316 19.38 0.28 6.37
C ARG A 316 19.37 -1.20 6.74
N LEU A 317 18.21 -1.75 7.12
CA LEU A 317 18.06 -3.19 7.41
C LEU A 317 18.33 -4.04 6.16
N ALA A 318 17.73 -3.70 5.01
CA ALA A 318 17.89 -4.44 3.78
C ALA A 318 19.33 -4.45 3.26
N THR A 319 20.05 -3.35 3.44
CA THR A 319 21.46 -3.20 3.05
C THR A 319 22.45 -3.67 4.12
N GLU A 320 21.95 -4.19 5.26
CA GLU A 320 22.77 -4.61 6.39
C GLU A 320 23.73 -3.50 6.89
N CYS A 321 23.32 -2.26 6.73
CA CYS A 321 24.13 -1.06 7.03
C CYS A 321 25.51 -1.03 6.33
N LYS A 322 25.72 -1.77 5.23
CA LYS A 322 26.98 -1.84 4.50
C LYS A 322 27.39 -0.52 3.85
N ARG A 323 26.42 0.35 3.58
CA ARG A 323 26.64 1.63 2.92
C ARG A 323 25.97 2.76 3.69
N PRO A 324 26.49 3.98 3.66
CA PRO A 324 25.80 5.14 4.21
C PRO A 324 24.45 5.34 3.51
N VAL A 325 23.42 5.67 4.31
CA VAL A 325 22.09 6.01 3.83
C VAL A 325 21.74 7.37 4.37
N THR A 326 21.62 8.35 3.49
CA THR A 326 21.23 9.75 3.84
C THR A 326 19.74 9.96 3.56
N LEU A 327 19.15 10.96 4.22
CA LEU A 327 17.75 11.30 4.11
C LEU A 327 17.57 12.64 3.41
N CYS A 328 16.83 12.64 2.30
CA CYS A 328 16.30 13.84 1.65
C CYS A 328 14.79 13.88 1.90
N ASN A 329 14.31 14.78 2.75
CA ASN A 329 12.92 14.75 3.14
C ASN A 329 12.24 16.12 3.24
N ARG A 330 10.92 16.06 3.16
CA ARG A 330 9.99 17.12 3.56
C ARG A 330 8.88 16.50 4.40
N SER A 331 8.20 17.29 5.18
CA SER A 331 7.12 16.84 6.06
C SER A 331 5.99 17.87 6.10
N GLY A 332 4.87 17.53 6.77
CA GLY A 332 3.74 18.44 6.97
C GLY A 332 2.99 18.85 5.70
N GLY A 333 3.07 18.06 4.64
CA GLY A 333 2.39 18.34 3.36
C GLY A 333 3.27 18.96 2.28
N MET A 334 4.56 19.13 2.56
CA MET A 334 5.53 19.64 1.59
C MET A 334 6.15 18.48 0.81
N ILE A 335 6.39 18.69 -0.48
CA ILE A 335 7.06 17.74 -1.39
C ILE A 335 8.47 18.28 -1.67
N PRO A 336 9.53 17.44 -1.65
CA PRO A 336 10.86 17.86 -2.09
C PRO A 336 10.84 18.31 -3.56
N SER A 337 11.61 19.33 -3.89
CA SER A 337 11.82 19.68 -5.30
C SER A 337 12.89 18.77 -5.93
N PRO A 338 12.93 18.63 -7.28
CA PRO A 338 14.02 17.92 -7.96
C PRO A 338 15.41 18.48 -7.60
N GLU A 339 15.53 19.81 -7.38
CA GLU A 339 16.77 20.47 -7.01
C GLU A 339 17.24 20.04 -5.62
N GLN A 340 16.32 19.92 -4.63
CA GLN A 340 16.67 19.45 -3.29
C GLN A 340 17.18 18.00 -3.31
N VAL A 341 16.55 17.15 -4.11
CA VAL A 341 17.01 15.75 -4.30
C VAL A 341 18.36 15.73 -5.00
N LEU A 342 18.58 16.57 -6.03
CA LEU A 342 19.85 16.69 -6.74
C LEU A 342 20.99 17.14 -5.81
N GLU A 343 20.74 18.08 -4.91
CA GLU A 343 21.69 18.50 -3.88
C GLU A 343 22.08 17.35 -2.95
N SER A 344 21.10 16.55 -2.51
CA SER A 344 21.35 15.34 -1.69
C SER A 344 22.18 14.30 -2.44
N ILE A 345 21.96 14.13 -3.76
CA ILE A 345 22.77 13.23 -4.61
C ILE A 345 24.21 13.73 -4.70
N ARG A 346 24.41 15.04 -4.89
CA ARG A 346 25.75 15.67 -4.94
C ARG A 346 26.51 15.53 -3.62
N ALA A 347 25.81 15.69 -2.48
CA ALA A 347 26.38 15.48 -1.15
C ALA A 347 26.82 14.01 -0.97
N ALA A 348 25.95 13.05 -1.31
CA ALA A 348 26.28 11.64 -1.26
C ALA A 348 27.46 11.25 -2.16
N GLN A 349 27.62 11.91 -3.32
CA GLN A 349 28.78 11.70 -4.20
C GLN A 349 30.09 12.13 -3.54
N LYS A 350 30.07 13.18 -2.71
CA LYS A 350 31.25 13.68 -1.99
C LYS A 350 31.56 12.90 -0.71
N GLY A 351 30.61 12.04 -0.26
CA GLY A 351 30.72 11.32 1.00
C GLY A 351 30.28 12.13 2.22
N GLU A 352 29.44 13.16 2.02
CA GLU A 352 28.89 14.07 3.02
C GLU A 352 27.54 13.60 3.55
#